data_985e67e48b23c9d7f25ad9801d713e62
#
_entry.id   985e67e48b23c9d7f25ad9801d713e62
#
_cell.length_a   1.000
_cell.length_b   1.000
_cell.length_c   1.000
_cell.angle_alpha   90.00
_cell.angle_beta   90.00
_cell.angle_gamma   90.00
#
_symmetry.space_group_name_H-M   'P 1'
#
loop_
_entity.id
_entity.type
_entity.pdbx_description
1 polymer ?
#
loop_
_entity_poly.entity_id
_entity_poly.type
_entity_poly.pdbx_seq_one_letter_code
_entity_poly.pdbx_strand_id
1 'polypeptide(L)'
;MMMTKIVADSSADLLTLGDLPFASVPLTIHAGDRVFVDDEHCDIDGMIAFLRTYKGKTTTSCPNTECWLKAFGDADTVYCVTISSAMSGTYNAAMLAAKEYMELHPERRVHVFDSLSAGPGCTQMVEKVVDCVRKGLSFEDTVAAVTAFRDRANLIFSLASVHNFVANGRVSAAVGAIVGILGIRVIGKAGVKGELVIASKSRGDHKAMQNMLGAMMKQGWNGSKVYIHHCMNQSAAEELKAALLEKFPNAEIEIGVLRGLCSYYAEVGGVLVAYEGNLRA
;
A
#
# COMPACT_ATOMS: atom_id res chain seq x y z
N MET A 1 -3.91 8.84 -31.02
CA MET A 1 -4.43 9.30 -29.71
C MET A 1 -3.33 9.04 -28.71
N MET A 2 -2.89 10.04 -27.93
CA MET A 2 -1.82 9.85 -26.94
C MET A 2 -2.27 8.82 -25.88
N MET A 3 -1.45 7.80 -25.65
CA MET A 3 -1.77 6.71 -24.73
C MET A 3 -1.28 7.07 -23.33
N THR A 4 -2.21 7.29 -22.41
CA THR A 4 -1.90 7.42 -20.97
C THR A 4 -2.01 6.08 -20.28
N LYS A 5 -1.01 5.72 -19.48
CA LYS A 5 -0.97 4.48 -18.71
C LYS A 5 -0.67 4.77 -17.23
N ILE A 6 -1.35 4.06 -16.36
CA ILE A 6 -1.08 4.07 -14.92
C ILE A 6 -0.31 2.79 -14.57
N VAL A 7 0.76 2.92 -13.81
CA VAL A 7 1.58 1.79 -13.38
C VAL A 7 1.72 1.86 -11.87
N ALA A 8 1.59 0.73 -11.19
CA ALA A 8 1.89 0.66 -9.76
C ALA A 8 2.67 -0.61 -9.43
N ASP A 9 3.40 -0.64 -8.33
CA ASP A 9 3.89 -1.92 -7.83
C ASP A 9 2.78 -2.70 -7.13
N SER A 10 3.01 -3.99 -6.90
CA SER A 10 1.99 -4.89 -6.35
C SER A 10 1.53 -4.54 -4.93
N SER A 11 2.26 -3.65 -4.22
CA SER A 11 1.80 -3.15 -2.92
C SER A 11 0.55 -2.27 -3.00
N ALA A 12 0.13 -1.87 -4.20
CA ALA A 12 -1.13 -1.18 -4.39
C ALA A 12 -2.36 -2.10 -4.27
N ASP A 13 -2.15 -3.41 -4.14
CA ASP A 13 -3.20 -4.44 -4.08
C ASP A 13 -4.16 -4.43 -5.30
N LEU A 14 -3.72 -3.89 -6.43
CA LEU A 14 -4.50 -3.74 -7.67
C LEU A 14 -3.92 -4.58 -8.81
N LEU A 15 -4.81 -5.19 -9.61
CA LEU A 15 -4.45 -5.91 -10.83
C LEU A 15 -4.97 -5.21 -12.09
N THR A 16 -6.05 -4.47 -11.98
CA THR A 16 -6.70 -3.76 -13.10
C THR A 16 -7.29 -2.44 -12.64
N LEU A 17 -7.55 -1.53 -13.57
CA LEU A 17 -8.26 -0.27 -13.35
C LEU A 17 -9.48 -0.14 -14.29
N GLY A 18 -10.14 -1.25 -14.57
CA GLY A 18 -11.30 -1.27 -15.47
C GLY A 18 -10.91 -0.92 -16.91
N ASP A 19 -11.35 0.23 -17.39
CA ASP A 19 -11.18 0.72 -18.77
C ASP A 19 -9.85 1.46 -19.02
N LEU A 20 -9.09 1.77 -17.98
CA LEU A 20 -7.83 2.50 -18.13
C LEU A 20 -6.65 1.54 -18.30
N PRO A 21 -5.70 1.85 -19.20
CA PRO A 21 -4.45 1.11 -19.32
C PRO A 21 -3.70 1.08 -17.98
N PHE A 22 -3.50 -0.12 -17.45
CA PHE A 22 -2.83 -0.33 -16.17
C PHE A 22 -1.79 -1.46 -16.28
N ALA A 23 -0.75 -1.38 -15.44
CA ALA A 23 0.14 -2.51 -15.19
C ALA A 23 0.54 -2.54 -13.70
N SER A 24 0.48 -3.73 -13.11
CA SER A 24 1.06 -4.02 -11.79
C SER A 24 2.45 -4.58 -11.96
N VAL A 25 3.43 -4.03 -11.24
CA VAL A 25 4.84 -4.50 -11.26
C VAL A 25 5.10 -5.28 -9.97
N PRO A 26 5.32 -6.60 -10.06
CA PRO A 26 5.32 -7.46 -8.89
C PRO A 26 6.58 -7.31 -8.04
N LEU A 27 6.40 -7.24 -6.72
CA LEU A 27 7.43 -7.56 -5.74
C LEU A 27 7.46 -9.09 -5.53
N THR A 28 8.54 -9.59 -4.96
CA THR A 28 8.73 -11.02 -4.78
C THR A 28 9.05 -11.36 -3.33
N ILE A 29 8.45 -12.42 -2.81
CA ILE A 29 8.70 -12.98 -1.49
C ILE A 29 9.51 -14.27 -1.65
N HIS A 30 10.60 -14.42 -0.92
CA HIS A 30 11.47 -15.60 -0.92
C HIS A 30 11.40 -16.31 0.43
N ALA A 31 11.19 -17.61 0.43
CA ALA A 31 11.09 -18.43 1.64
C ALA A 31 11.74 -19.82 1.40
N GLY A 32 13.03 -19.95 1.72
CA GLY A 32 13.83 -21.11 1.35
C GLY A 32 13.90 -21.26 -0.17
N ASP A 33 13.53 -22.44 -0.66
CA ASP A 33 13.50 -22.73 -2.10
C ASP A 33 12.21 -22.27 -2.81
N ARG A 34 11.25 -21.70 -2.05
CA ARG A 34 10.01 -21.16 -2.63
C ARG A 34 10.13 -19.69 -2.94
N VAL A 35 9.58 -19.32 -4.09
CA VAL A 35 9.49 -17.94 -4.57
C VAL A 35 8.03 -17.64 -4.89
N PHE A 36 7.51 -16.56 -4.30
CA PHE A 36 6.16 -16.08 -4.56
C PHE A 36 6.26 -14.71 -5.24
N VAL A 37 5.93 -14.68 -6.52
CA VAL A 37 5.83 -13.43 -7.29
C VAL A 37 4.43 -12.87 -7.08
N ASP A 38 4.32 -11.62 -6.63
CA ASP A 38 3.03 -10.99 -6.29
C ASP A 38 2.33 -10.43 -7.54
N ASP A 39 2.04 -11.30 -8.50
CA ASP A 39 1.31 -11.03 -9.74
C ASP A 39 -0.10 -11.64 -9.71
N GLU A 40 -0.80 -11.62 -10.84
CA GLU A 40 -2.15 -12.19 -10.99
C GLU A 40 -2.22 -13.71 -10.76
N HIS A 41 -1.11 -14.41 -10.84
CA HIS A 41 -1.02 -15.87 -10.66
C HIS A 41 -0.64 -16.27 -9.23
N CYS A 42 -0.36 -15.29 -8.35
CA CYS A 42 0.04 -15.57 -6.98
C CYS A 42 -1.08 -16.27 -6.20
N ASP A 43 -0.83 -17.52 -5.77
CA ASP A 43 -1.68 -18.21 -4.80
C ASP A 43 -1.44 -17.63 -3.40
N ILE A 44 -2.18 -16.58 -3.07
CA ILE A 44 -2.04 -15.84 -1.81
C ILE A 44 -2.39 -16.71 -0.61
N ASP A 45 -3.46 -17.48 -0.70
CA ASP A 45 -3.91 -18.36 0.40
C ASP A 45 -2.90 -19.48 0.65
N GLY A 46 -2.39 -20.10 -0.41
CA GLY A 46 -1.33 -21.10 -0.33
C GLY A 46 -0.02 -20.53 0.22
N MET A 47 0.34 -19.31 -0.19
CA MET A 47 1.50 -18.58 0.36
C MET A 47 1.34 -18.34 1.87
N ILE A 48 0.20 -17.81 2.30
CA ILE A 48 -0.09 -17.55 3.72
C ILE A 48 -0.05 -18.86 4.52
N ALA A 49 -0.70 -19.91 4.03
CA ALA A 49 -0.72 -21.23 4.68
C ALA A 49 0.69 -21.80 4.85
N PHE A 50 1.52 -21.70 3.83
CA PHE A 50 2.93 -22.11 3.88
C PHE A 50 3.72 -21.29 4.90
N LEU A 51 3.65 -19.95 4.82
CA LEU A 51 4.44 -19.05 5.67
C LEU A 51 4.10 -19.18 7.16
N ARG A 52 2.86 -19.53 7.51
CA ARG A 52 2.46 -19.78 8.91
C ARG A 52 3.22 -20.94 9.57
N THR A 53 3.65 -21.91 8.80
CA THR A 53 4.36 -23.09 9.30
C THR A 53 5.86 -23.05 9.04
N TYR A 54 6.30 -22.22 8.11
CA TYR A 54 7.69 -22.09 7.72
C TYR A 54 8.52 -21.39 8.82
N LYS A 55 9.64 -22.00 9.21
CA LYS A 55 10.52 -21.50 10.28
C LYS A 55 11.86 -20.96 9.77
N GLY A 56 12.09 -21.07 8.47
CA GLY A 56 13.32 -20.57 7.86
C GLY A 56 13.30 -19.05 7.65
N LYS A 57 14.40 -18.52 7.15
CA LYS A 57 14.53 -17.11 6.80
C LYS A 57 13.66 -16.78 5.59
N THR A 58 12.95 -15.66 5.66
CA THR A 58 12.19 -15.09 4.55
C THR A 58 12.73 -13.70 4.20
N THR A 59 12.70 -13.34 2.94
CA THR A 59 13.10 -12.02 2.44
C THR A 59 12.17 -11.55 1.34
N THR A 60 12.25 -10.27 1.00
CA THR A 60 11.53 -9.71 -0.16
C THR A 60 12.50 -8.97 -1.08
N SER A 61 12.18 -8.96 -2.37
CA SER A 61 12.91 -8.16 -3.36
C SER A 61 11.95 -7.24 -4.12
N CYS A 62 12.45 -6.04 -4.43
CA CYS A 62 11.77 -5.11 -5.31
C CYS A 62 12.00 -5.48 -6.79
N PRO A 63 11.12 -5.07 -7.71
CA PRO A 63 11.32 -5.21 -9.14
C PRO A 63 12.56 -4.40 -9.60
N ASN A 64 13.26 -4.92 -10.59
CA ASN A 64 14.38 -4.23 -11.21
C ASN A 64 13.88 -3.22 -12.26
N THR A 65 14.80 -2.44 -12.83
CA THR A 65 14.53 -1.41 -13.86
C THR A 65 13.83 -2.00 -15.09
N GLU A 66 14.24 -3.19 -15.54
CA GLU A 66 13.66 -3.85 -16.72
C GLU A 66 12.17 -4.17 -16.54
N CYS A 67 11.74 -4.59 -15.33
CA CYS A 67 10.33 -4.83 -15.01
C CYS A 67 9.50 -3.56 -15.20
N TRP A 68 10.03 -2.42 -14.78
CA TRP A 68 9.38 -1.12 -14.93
C TRP A 68 9.30 -0.67 -16.38
N LEU A 69 10.40 -0.76 -17.14
CA LEU A 69 10.44 -0.43 -18.58
C LEU A 69 9.40 -1.26 -19.36
N LYS A 70 9.33 -2.57 -19.06
CA LYS A 70 8.30 -3.45 -19.65
C LYS A 70 6.88 -3.00 -19.28
N ALA A 71 6.67 -2.57 -18.04
CA ALA A 71 5.36 -2.10 -17.58
C ALA A 71 4.98 -0.76 -18.22
N PHE A 72 5.92 0.15 -18.47
CA PHE A 72 5.67 1.41 -19.19
C PHE A 72 5.25 1.14 -20.64
N GLY A 73 5.87 0.14 -21.30
CA GLY A 73 5.54 -0.27 -22.66
C GLY A 73 5.72 0.87 -23.66
N ASP A 74 4.70 1.12 -24.49
CA ASP A 74 4.72 2.17 -25.53
C ASP A 74 3.90 3.42 -25.16
N ALA A 75 3.62 3.63 -23.86
CA ALA A 75 2.79 4.73 -23.41
C ALA A 75 3.44 6.10 -23.62
N ASP A 76 2.69 7.08 -24.15
CA ASP A 76 3.16 8.45 -24.31
C ASP A 76 3.26 9.18 -22.94
N THR A 77 2.37 8.83 -22.02
CA THR A 77 2.33 9.39 -20.66
C THR A 77 2.17 8.27 -19.64
N VAL A 78 3.06 8.23 -18.65
CA VAL A 78 2.99 7.25 -17.55
C VAL A 78 2.92 7.96 -16.22
N TYR A 79 1.92 7.58 -15.41
CA TYR A 79 1.87 7.92 -13.99
C TYR A 79 2.15 6.65 -13.19
N CYS A 80 3.26 6.65 -12.45
CA CYS A 80 3.72 5.51 -11.69
C CYS A 80 3.56 5.76 -10.19
N VAL A 81 2.95 4.83 -9.46
CA VAL A 81 2.80 4.89 -7.99
C VAL A 81 3.55 3.73 -7.36
N THR A 82 4.42 4.02 -6.40
CA THR A 82 5.21 2.99 -5.71
C THR A 82 4.93 2.97 -4.22
N ILE A 83 5.20 1.83 -3.58
CA ILE A 83 5.34 1.74 -2.13
C ILE A 83 6.34 2.80 -1.64
N SER A 84 6.20 3.22 -0.37
CA SER A 84 7.10 4.16 0.26
C SER A 84 8.59 3.83 0.04
N SER A 85 9.35 4.84 -0.37
CA SER A 85 10.81 4.77 -0.53
C SER A 85 11.53 4.49 0.80
N ALA A 86 10.90 4.82 1.95
CA ALA A 86 11.43 4.50 3.27
C ALA A 86 11.35 3.00 3.60
N MET A 87 10.53 2.23 2.88
CA MET A 87 10.32 0.79 3.14
C MET A 87 10.96 -0.11 2.08
N SER A 88 11.16 0.39 0.85
CA SER A 88 11.63 -0.42 -0.28
C SER A 88 12.45 0.38 -1.29
N GLY A 89 13.38 -0.29 -1.97
CA GLY A 89 14.10 0.27 -3.11
C GLY A 89 13.27 0.43 -4.39
N THR A 90 11.99 0.06 -4.36
CA THR A 90 11.05 0.06 -5.49
C THR A 90 10.95 1.43 -6.15
N TYR A 91 10.80 2.51 -5.36
CA TYR A 91 10.77 3.88 -5.87
C TYR A 91 12.03 4.24 -6.66
N ASN A 92 13.20 3.92 -6.12
CA ASN A 92 14.46 4.22 -6.81
C ASN A 92 14.60 3.44 -8.13
N ALA A 93 14.18 2.17 -8.15
CA ALA A 93 14.20 1.37 -9.39
C ALA A 93 13.24 1.94 -10.45
N ALA A 94 12.03 2.37 -10.04
CA ALA A 94 11.07 3.03 -10.93
C ALA A 94 11.58 4.37 -11.46
N MET A 95 12.26 5.17 -10.61
CA MET A 95 12.88 6.45 -11.03
C MET A 95 14.01 6.26 -12.06
N LEU A 96 14.83 5.22 -11.88
CA LEU A 96 15.88 4.87 -12.86
C LEU A 96 15.25 4.46 -14.19
N ALA A 97 14.21 3.62 -14.16
CA ALA A 97 13.47 3.22 -15.35
C ALA A 97 12.81 4.42 -16.06
N ALA A 98 12.20 5.33 -15.30
CA ALA A 98 11.56 6.52 -15.84
C ALA A 98 12.58 7.43 -16.55
N LYS A 99 13.77 7.58 -15.96
CA LYS A 99 14.87 8.34 -16.58
C LYS A 99 15.31 7.70 -17.89
N GLU A 100 15.62 6.41 -17.88
CA GLU A 100 16.03 5.66 -19.07
C GLU A 100 14.95 5.71 -20.16
N TYR A 101 13.67 5.53 -19.79
CA TYR A 101 12.54 5.57 -20.71
C TYR A 101 12.43 6.91 -21.44
N MET A 102 12.57 8.03 -20.72
CA MET A 102 12.51 9.38 -21.30
C MET A 102 13.80 9.76 -22.06
N GLU A 103 14.95 9.18 -21.73
CA GLU A 103 16.18 9.36 -22.52
C GLU A 103 16.07 8.65 -23.88
N LEU A 104 15.45 7.47 -23.92
CA LEU A 104 15.21 6.72 -25.17
C LEU A 104 14.05 7.31 -26.00
N HIS A 105 13.10 7.99 -25.36
CA HIS A 105 11.88 8.53 -25.96
C HIS A 105 11.59 9.95 -25.44
N PRO A 106 12.32 10.98 -25.95
CA PRO A 106 12.23 12.35 -25.42
C PRO A 106 10.84 13.00 -25.52
N GLU A 107 9.98 12.48 -26.39
CA GLU A 107 8.59 12.93 -26.56
C GLU A 107 7.64 12.38 -25.49
N ARG A 108 8.04 11.33 -24.75
CA ARG A 108 7.23 10.65 -23.72
C ARG A 108 7.48 11.22 -22.33
N ARG A 109 6.50 11.10 -21.47
CA ARG A 109 6.57 11.64 -20.11
C ARG A 109 6.25 10.59 -19.05
N VAL A 110 7.09 10.50 -18.04
CA VAL A 110 6.87 9.61 -16.90
C VAL A 110 7.01 10.41 -15.62
N HIS A 111 6.04 10.25 -14.70
CA HIS A 111 6.18 10.73 -13.32
C HIS A 111 6.01 9.58 -12.35
N VAL A 112 6.93 9.46 -11.39
CA VAL A 112 6.91 8.43 -10.34
C VAL A 112 6.56 9.10 -9.02
N PHE A 113 5.42 8.70 -8.44
CA PHE A 113 4.99 9.13 -7.11
C PHE A 113 5.52 8.15 -6.06
N ASP A 114 6.33 8.65 -5.13
CA ASP A 114 6.52 7.98 -3.85
C ASP A 114 5.23 8.14 -3.04
N SER A 115 4.50 7.05 -2.81
CA SER A 115 3.23 7.14 -2.09
C SER A 115 3.40 7.51 -0.61
N LEU A 116 4.61 7.33 -0.06
CA LEU A 116 4.88 7.40 1.37
C LEU A 116 3.94 6.46 2.17
N SER A 117 3.53 5.35 1.57
CA SER A 117 2.50 4.45 2.09
C SER A 117 2.70 3.02 1.59
N ALA A 118 1.75 2.13 1.89
CA ALA A 118 1.65 0.76 1.38
C ALA A 118 0.18 0.30 1.39
N GLY A 119 -0.12 -0.79 0.69
CA GLY A 119 -1.45 -1.38 0.67
C GLY A 119 -2.52 -0.38 0.20
N PRO A 120 -3.62 -0.23 0.95
CA PRO A 120 -4.70 0.68 0.59
C PRO A 120 -4.24 2.14 0.45
N GLY A 121 -3.10 2.53 1.05
CA GLY A 121 -2.52 3.84 0.84
C GLY A 121 -1.96 4.03 -0.57
N CYS A 122 -1.42 2.99 -1.19
CA CYS A 122 -1.06 3.03 -2.61
C CYS A 122 -2.31 2.98 -3.51
N THR A 123 -3.32 2.18 -3.14
CA THR A 123 -4.62 2.12 -3.84
C THR A 123 -5.24 3.51 -3.96
N GLN A 124 -5.38 4.25 -2.85
CA GLN A 124 -5.99 5.59 -2.89
C GLN A 124 -5.16 6.60 -3.70
N MET A 125 -3.83 6.46 -3.75
CA MET A 125 -2.97 7.27 -4.62
C MET A 125 -3.21 6.98 -6.10
N VAL A 126 -3.31 5.69 -6.47
CA VAL A 126 -3.65 5.25 -7.83
C VAL A 126 -5.02 5.78 -8.24
N GLU A 127 -6.02 5.67 -7.38
CA GLU A 127 -7.36 6.19 -7.65
C GLU A 127 -7.36 7.72 -7.82
N LYS A 128 -6.52 8.42 -7.07
CA LYS A 128 -6.36 9.87 -7.26
C LYS A 128 -5.78 10.22 -8.64
N VAL A 129 -4.83 9.42 -9.13
CA VAL A 129 -4.33 9.55 -10.51
C VAL A 129 -5.44 9.28 -11.52
N VAL A 130 -6.22 8.19 -11.32
CA VAL A 130 -7.38 7.84 -12.17
C VAL A 130 -8.36 9.02 -12.26
N ASP A 131 -8.70 9.62 -11.14
CA ASP A 131 -9.60 10.78 -11.08
C ASP A 131 -9.08 11.96 -11.89
N CYS A 132 -7.78 12.27 -11.80
CA CYS A 132 -7.17 13.36 -12.55
C CYS A 132 -7.18 13.07 -14.06
N VAL A 133 -6.83 11.84 -14.46
CA VAL A 133 -6.84 11.40 -15.86
C VAL A 133 -8.26 11.45 -16.44
N ARG A 134 -9.27 10.95 -15.71
CA ARG A 134 -10.67 10.98 -16.16
C ARG A 134 -11.24 12.40 -16.28
N LYS A 135 -10.75 13.33 -15.46
CA LYS A 135 -11.08 14.76 -15.55
C LYS A 135 -10.35 15.49 -16.69
N GLY A 136 -9.44 14.80 -17.38
CA GLY A 136 -8.68 15.38 -18.50
C GLY A 136 -7.67 16.44 -18.07
N LEU A 137 -7.16 16.36 -16.84
CA LEU A 137 -6.12 17.27 -16.36
C LEU A 137 -4.83 17.14 -17.19
N SER A 138 -4.08 18.22 -17.31
CA SER A 138 -2.75 18.18 -17.91
C SER A 138 -1.80 17.28 -17.10
N PHE A 139 -0.65 16.92 -17.69
CA PHE A 139 0.36 16.14 -16.98
C PHE A 139 0.83 16.87 -15.73
N GLU A 140 1.14 18.14 -15.84
CA GLU A 140 1.63 19.00 -14.77
C GLU A 140 0.58 19.18 -13.66
N ASP A 141 -0.69 19.42 -14.05
CA ASP A 141 -1.79 19.56 -13.09
C ASP A 141 -2.09 18.24 -12.38
N THR A 142 -2.00 17.10 -13.07
CA THR A 142 -2.13 15.77 -12.47
C THR A 142 -1.03 15.54 -11.44
N VAL A 143 0.23 15.82 -11.78
CA VAL A 143 1.37 15.68 -10.87
C VAL A 143 1.17 16.57 -9.65
N ALA A 144 0.80 17.83 -9.83
CA ALA A 144 0.57 18.76 -8.73
C ALA A 144 -0.58 18.31 -7.81
N ALA A 145 -1.72 17.90 -8.40
CA ALA A 145 -2.90 17.48 -7.65
C ALA A 145 -2.66 16.19 -6.83
N VAL A 146 -1.98 15.19 -7.43
CA VAL A 146 -1.66 13.93 -6.76
C VAL A 146 -0.61 14.15 -5.66
N THR A 147 0.38 15.01 -5.89
CA THR A 147 1.38 15.36 -4.88
C THR A 147 0.74 16.06 -3.67
N ALA A 148 -0.14 17.04 -3.91
CA ALA A 148 -0.86 17.73 -2.83
C ALA A 148 -1.81 16.79 -2.06
N PHE A 149 -2.42 15.82 -2.75
CA PHE A 149 -3.25 14.79 -2.12
C PHE A 149 -2.41 13.86 -1.25
N ARG A 150 -1.23 13.41 -1.72
CA ARG A 150 -0.32 12.53 -0.98
C ARG A 150 -0.01 13.04 0.42
N ASP A 151 0.16 14.33 0.57
CA ASP A 151 0.55 14.93 1.85
C ASP A 151 -0.58 14.85 2.91
N ARG A 152 -1.83 14.64 2.47
CA ARG A 152 -3.03 14.40 3.30
C ARG A 152 -3.53 12.96 3.27
N ALA A 153 -2.97 12.14 2.41
CA ALA A 153 -3.28 10.70 2.35
C ALA A 153 -2.64 10.00 3.55
N ASN A 154 -3.44 9.51 4.47
CA ASN A 154 -3.00 8.87 5.70
C ASN A 154 -3.16 7.35 5.61
N LEU A 155 -2.27 6.63 6.27
CA LEU A 155 -2.36 5.18 6.49
C LEU A 155 -2.26 4.90 7.98
N ILE A 156 -3.22 4.13 8.51
CA ILE A 156 -3.20 3.55 9.85
C ILE A 156 -3.38 2.04 9.74
N PHE A 157 -2.79 1.28 10.64
CA PHE A 157 -2.86 -0.17 10.60
C PHE A 157 -2.96 -0.80 11.98
N SER A 158 -3.54 -1.99 12.04
CA SER A 158 -3.55 -2.89 13.19
C SER A 158 -2.95 -4.22 12.79
N LEU A 159 -1.87 -4.66 13.47
CA LEU A 159 -1.15 -5.89 13.16
C LEU A 159 -1.16 -6.84 14.35
N ALA A 160 -1.37 -8.13 14.09
CA ALA A 160 -1.26 -9.20 15.08
C ALA A 160 0.21 -9.58 15.35
N SER A 161 1.08 -9.36 14.37
CA SER A 161 2.51 -9.62 14.40
C SER A 161 3.25 -8.55 13.61
N VAL A 162 4.50 -8.31 13.93
CA VAL A 162 5.46 -7.53 13.13
C VAL A 162 6.71 -8.34 12.84
N HIS A 163 6.61 -9.68 12.94
CA HIS A 163 7.75 -10.58 12.79
C HIS A 163 8.46 -10.37 11.46
N ASN A 164 7.72 -10.34 10.35
CA ASN A 164 8.29 -10.17 9.02
C ASN A 164 8.90 -8.78 8.80
N PHE A 165 8.34 -7.74 9.42
CA PHE A 165 8.96 -6.40 9.40
C PHE A 165 10.30 -6.38 10.14
N VAL A 166 10.40 -7.03 11.30
CA VAL A 166 11.66 -7.12 12.08
C VAL A 166 12.68 -7.99 11.35
N ALA A 167 12.27 -9.17 10.86
CA ALA A 167 13.15 -10.11 10.16
C ALA A 167 13.78 -9.49 8.91
N ASN A 168 13.09 -8.55 8.27
CA ASN A 168 13.56 -7.85 7.08
C ASN A 168 14.14 -6.44 7.37
N GLY A 169 14.29 -6.06 8.64
CA GLY A 169 14.91 -4.79 9.04
C GLY A 169 14.09 -3.53 8.74
N ARG A 170 12.76 -3.62 8.55
CA ARG A 170 11.85 -2.50 8.34
C ARG A 170 11.33 -1.89 9.64
N VAL A 171 11.48 -2.63 10.74
CA VAL A 171 11.15 -2.20 12.11
C VAL A 171 12.25 -2.72 13.04
N SER A 172 12.59 -1.96 14.08
CA SER A 172 13.63 -2.37 15.03
C SER A 172 13.22 -3.60 15.84
N ALA A 173 14.21 -4.41 16.26
CA ALA A 173 13.99 -5.58 17.10
C ALA A 173 13.31 -5.25 18.44
N ALA A 174 13.52 -4.03 18.97
CA ALA A 174 12.84 -3.56 20.18
C ALA A 174 11.32 -3.48 20.02
N VAL A 175 10.85 -3.16 18.82
CA VAL A 175 9.41 -3.19 18.49
C VAL A 175 8.91 -4.64 18.39
N GLY A 176 9.70 -5.55 17.83
CA GLY A 176 9.36 -6.97 17.71
C GLY A 176 9.17 -7.68 19.05
N ALA A 177 9.98 -7.36 20.05
CA ALA A 177 9.89 -7.94 21.39
C ALA A 177 8.54 -7.68 22.09
N ILE A 178 7.80 -6.69 21.63
CA ILE A 178 6.51 -6.26 22.20
C ILE A 178 5.33 -7.08 21.65
N VAL A 179 5.49 -7.73 20.50
CA VAL A 179 4.40 -8.27 19.68
C VAL A 179 4.18 -9.77 19.84
N GLY A 180 5.02 -10.48 20.59
CA GLY A 180 4.88 -11.93 20.84
C GLY A 180 3.78 -12.33 21.84
N ILE A 181 3.00 -11.38 22.36
CA ILE A 181 1.99 -11.64 23.40
C ILE A 181 0.64 -11.95 22.74
N LEU A 182 0.09 -13.12 23.02
CA LEU A 182 -1.19 -13.58 22.47
C LEU A 182 -2.32 -12.54 22.70
N GLY A 183 -3.01 -12.18 21.61
CA GLY A 183 -4.15 -11.26 21.63
C GLY A 183 -3.77 -9.77 21.66
N ILE A 184 -2.49 -9.40 21.61
CA ILE A 184 -2.07 -8.00 21.46
C ILE A 184 -2.10 -7.62 19.97
N ARG A 185 -2.63 -6.43 19.69
CA ARG A 185 -2.61 -5.76 18.40
C ARG A 185 -1.68 -4.55 18.49
N VAL A 186 -0.81 -4.40 17.51
CA VAL A 186 0.03 -3.21 17.34
C VAL A 186 -0.68 -2.27 16.39
N ILE A 187 -0.94 -1.04 16.86
CA ILE A 187 -1.51 0.02 16.02
C ILE A 187 -0.37 0.95 15.64
N GLY A 188 -0.26 1.22 14.36
CA GLY A 188 0.73 2.13 13.82
C GLY A 188 0.19 2.94 12.66
N LYS A 189 1.01 3.82 12.14
CA LYS A 189 0.70 4.69 11.01
C LYS A 189 1.91 4.85 10.09
N ALA A 190 1.68 5.32 8.88
CA ALA A 190 2.76 5.86 8.06
C ALA A 190 3.22 7.20 8.66
N GLY A 191 4.51 7.36 8.85
CA GLY A 191 5.12 8.61 9.28
C GLY A 191 5.24 9.62 8.13
N VAL A 192 5.83 10.79 8.43
CA VAL A 192 5.96 11.90 7.46
C VAL A 192 6.78 11.51 6.24
N LYS A 193 7.79 10.66 6.43
CA LYS A 193 8.65 10.15 5.34
C LYS A 193 8.18 8.78 4.80
N GLY A 194 7.00 8.32 5.21
CA GLY A 194 6.46 7.03 4.80
C GLY A 194 7.05 5.81 5.53
N GLU A 195 7.78 6.03 6.62
CA GLU A 195 8.26 4.99 7.52
C GLU A 195 7.14 4.45 8.41
N LEU A 196 7.32 3.25 8.95
CA LEU A 196 6.36 2.66 9.90
C LEU A 196 6.57 3.23 11.30
N VAL A 197 5.54 3.91 11.84
CA VAL A 197 5.52 4.46 13.19
C VAL A 197 4.52 3.70 14.04
N ILE A 198 4.98 3.10 15.14
CA ILE A 198 4.09 2.46 16.11
C ILE A 198 3.49 3.53 17.02
N ALA A 199 2.17 3.58 17.07
CA ALA A 199 1.41 4.57 17.83
C ALA A 199 0.92 4.06 19.18
N SER A 200 0.40 2.83 19.23
CA SER A 200 -0.17 2.23 20.45
C SER A 200 -0.30 0.72 20.35
N LYS A 201 -0.82 0.11 21.42
CA LYS A 201 -1.17 -1.30 21.49
C LYS A 201 -2.58 -1.46 22.02
N SER A 202 -3.25 -2.53 21.58
CA SER A 202 -4.59 -2.88 22.03
C SER A 202 -4.67 -4.38 22.33
N ARG A 203 -5.62 -4.78 23.15
CA ARG A 203 -5.94 -6.18 23.35
C ARG A 203 -7.21 -6.53 22.58
N GLY A 204 -7.07 -7.46 21.63
CA GLY A 204 -8.17 -7.89 20.74
C GLY A 204 -8.48 -6.91 19.61
N ASP A 205 -9.21 -7.41 18.62
CA ASP A 205 -9.56 -6.65 17.42
C ASP A 205 -10.54 -5.53 17.72
N HIS A 206 -11.58 -5.78 18.51
CA HIS A 206 -12.58 -4.76 18.87
C HIS A 206 -11.92 -3.48 19.41
N LYS A 207 -11.07 -3.60 20.43
CA LYS A 207 -10.38 -2.42 20.99
C LYS A 207 -9.41 -1.77 20.00
N ALA A 208 -8.79 -2.57 19.13
CA ALA A 208 -7.92 -2.06 18.07
C ALA A 208 -8.70 -1.22 17.07
N MET A 209 -9.86 -1.68 16.59
CA MET A 209 -10.71 -0.93 15.65
C MET A 209 -11.21 0.38 16.26
N GLN A 210 -11.63 0.38 17.53
CA GLN A 210 -12.01 1.60 18.23
C GLN A 210 -10.87 2.61 18.35
N ASN A 211 -9.65 2.14 18.66
CA ASN A 211 -8.48 3.01 18.73
C ASN A 211 -8.08 3.55 17.34
N MET A 212 -8.21 2.76 16.27
CA MET A 212 -7.97 3.22 14.91
C MET A 212 -8.97 4.31 14.52
N LEU A 213 -10.27 4.12 14.75
CA LEU A 213 -11.30 5.13 14.54
C LEU A 213 -10.97 6.43 15.30
N GLY A 214 -10.62 6.32 16.58
CA GLY A 214 -10.24 7.48 17.40
C GLY A 214 -9.02 8.22 16.86
N ALA A 215 -8.03 7.49 16.32
CA ALA A 215 -6.85 8.07 15.69
C ALA A 215 -7.18 8.75 14.36
N MET A 216 -8.03 8.15 13.52
CA MET A 216 -8.51 8.73 12.27
C MET A 216 -9.25 10.06 12.52
N MET A 217 -10.15 10.08 13.51
CA MET A 217 -10.86 11.32 13.90
C MET A 217 -9.89 12.42 14.36
N LYS A 218 -8.89 12.09 15.17
CA LYS A 218 -7.87 13.04 15.62
C LYS A 218 -7.00 13.55 14.46
N GLN A 219 -6.75 12.71 13.45
CA GLN A 219 -6.00 13.07 12.24
C GLN A 219 -6.88 13.81 11.21
N GLY A 220 -8.13 14.13 11.55
CA GLY A 220 -9.01 14.99 10.76
C GLY A 220 -9.79 14.26 9.66
N TRP A 221 -9.99 12.93 9.76
CA TRP A 221 -10.94 12.26 8.86
C TRP A 221 -12.34 12.85 9.04
N ASN A 222 -12.96 13.24 7.96
CA ASN A 222 -14.20 14.01 7.91
C ASN A 222 -15.32 13.34 7.10
N GLY A 223 -15.22 12.01 6.90
CA GLY A 223 -16.19 11.25 6.09
C GLY A 223 -15.78 11.11 4.61
N SER A 224 -14.56 11.49 4.24
CA SER A 224 -13.98 11.16 2.93
C SER A 224 -13.89 9.65 2.72
N LYS A 225 -13.72 9.22 1.45
CA LYS A 225 -13.58 7.78 1.10
C LYS A 225 -12.50 7.10 1.92
N VAL A 226 -12.79 5.87 2.36
CA VAL A 226 -11.90 5.01 3.15
C VAL A 226 -11.70 3.68 2.46
N TYR A 227 -10.45 3.22 2.43
CA TYR A 227 -10.07 1.89 1.96
C TYR A 227 -9.60 1.06 3.13
N ILE A 228 -10.26 -0.06 3.40
CA ILE A 228 -9.91 -1.01 4.47
C ILE A 228 -9.46 -2.30 3.81
N HIS A 229 -8.16 -2.61 3.86
CA HIS A 229 -7.66 -3.90 3.38
C HIS A 229 -7.24 -4.79 4.56
N HIS A 230 -7.49 -6.09 4.44
CA HIS A 230 -7.19 -7.03 5.52
C HIS A 230 -6.50 -8.30 5.02
N CYS A 231 -5.73 -8.94 5.91
CA CYS A 231 -5.20 -10.28 5.71
C CYS A 231 -5.98 -11.27 6.59
N MET A 232 -6.91 -12.02 5.97
CA MET A 232 -7.76 -13.02 6.64
C MET A 232 -8.45 -12.49 7.91
N ASN A 233 -8.92 -11.23 7.92
CA ASN A 233 -9.59 -10.59 9.07
C ASN A 233 -10.79 -9.74 8.64
N GLN A 234 -11.68 -10.33 7.84
CA GLN A 234 -12.91 -9.71 7.34
C GLN A 234 -13.77 -9.13 8.49
N SER A 235 -13.88 -9.88 9.60
CA SER A 235 -14.71 -9.48 10.74
C SER A 235 -14.28 -8.14 11.34
N ALA A 236 -12.97 -7.92 11.53
CA ALA A 236 -12.47 -6.66 12.06
C ALA A 236 -12.63 -5.51 11.05
N ALA A 237 -12.48 -5.79 9.74
CA ALA A 237 -12.72 -4.80 8.69
C ALA A 237 -14.19 -4.34 8.68
N GLU A 238 -15.14 -5.27 8.76
CA GLU A 238 -16.58 -4.98 8.83
C GLU A 238 -16.98 -4.23 10.12
N GLU A 239 -16.38 -4.61 11.25
CA GLU A 239 -16.56 -3.90 12.51
C GLU A 239 -16.12 -2.44 12.41
N LEU A 240 -14.92 -2.20 11.84
CA LEU A 240 -14.43 -0.84 11.64
C LEU A 240 -15.33 -0.06 10.67
N LYS A 241 -15.75 -0.68 9.55
CA LYS A 241 -16.67 -0.07 8.59
C LYS A 241 -17.97 0.37 9.28
N ALA A 242 -18.57 -0.50 10.09
CA ALA A 242 -19.81 -0.15 10.83
C ALA A 242 -19.57 1.06 11.75
N ALA A 243 -18.47 1.07 12.52
CA ALA A 243 -18.13 2.17 13.42
C ALA A 243 -17.84 3.49 12.69
N LEU A 244 -17.25 3.44 11.49
CA LEU A 244 -17.03 4.62 10.63
C LEU A 244 -18.36 5.16 10.11
N LEU A 245 -19.28 4.30 9.66
CA LEU A 245 -20.63 4.70 9.17
C LEU A 245 -21.52 5.26 10.28
N GLU A 246 -21.33 4.86 11.53
CA GLU A 246 -22.02 5.50 12.68
C GLU A 246 -21.61 6.98 12.83
N LYS A 247 -20.36 7.35 12.48
CA LYS A 247 -19.88 8.73 12.53
C LYS A 247 -20.26 9.53 11.29
N PHE A 248 -20.13 8.93 10.12
CA PHE A 248 -20.43 9.54 8.83
C PHE A 248 -21.24 8.57 7.97
N PRO A 249 -22.58 8.60 8.06
CA PRO A 249 -23.46 7.63 7.39
C PRO A 249 -23.34 7.60 5.87
N ASN A 250 -22.86 8.68 5.27
CA ASN A 250 -22.69 8.81 3.81
C ASN A 250 -21.25 8.59 3.34
N ALA A 251 -20.33 8.17 4.23
CA ALA A 251 -18.96 7.91 3.84
C ALA A 251 -18.89 6.68 2.91
N GLU A 252 -18.12 6.79 1.83
CA GLU A 252 -17.80 5.67 0.97
C GLU A 252 -16.70 4.83 1.63
N ILE A 253 -16.99 3.56 1.92
CA ILE A 253 -16.04 2.67 2.58
C ILE A 253 -15.92 1.38 1.80
N GLU A 254 -14.73 1.16 1.27
CA GLU A 254 -14.36 -0.02 0.48
C GLU A 254 -13.56 -0.99 1.33
N ILE A 255 -13.97 -2.27 1.33
CA ILE A 255 -13.22 -3.35 1.97
C ILE A 255 -12.57 -4.19 0.88
N GLY A 256 -11.27 -4.41 0.99
CA GLY A 256 -10.46 -5.23 0.11
C GLY A 256 -9.60 -6.23 0.86
N VAL A 257 -8.97 -7.13 0.12
CA VAL A 257 -8.03 -8.12 0.63
C VAL A 257 -6.61 -7.69 0.26
N LEU A 258 -5.69 -7.77 1.21
CA LEU A 258 -4.27 -7.56 0.97
C LEU A 258 -3.73 -8.65 0.03
N ARG A 259 -2.97 -8.26 -0.99
CA ARG A 259 -2.31 -9.19 -1.90
C ARG A 259 -0.97 -9.68 -1.32
N GLY A 260 -0.16 -10.36 -2.15
CA GLY A 260 0.99 -11.13 -1.71
C GLY A 260 1.94 -10.38 -0.77
N LEU A 261 2.52 -9.27 -1.22
CA LEU A 261 3.49 -8.51 -0.42
C LEU A 261 2.87 -7.95 0.86
N CYS A 262 1.69 -7.34 0.72
CA CYS A 262 1.01 -6.70 1.85
C CYS A 262 0.54 -7.75 2.87
N SER A 263 0.04 -8.91 2.43
CA SER A 263 -0.30 -10.04 3.31
C SER A 263 0.92 -10.64 4.00
N TYR A 264 2.06 -10.73 3.30
CA TYR A 264 3.30 -11.20 3.91
C TYR A 264 3.73 -10.34 5.10
N TYR A 265 3.68 -9.01 4.95
CA TYR A 265 4.08 -8.11 6.03
C TYR A 265 2.99 -7.90 7.10
N ALA A 266 1.73 -7.82 6.71
CA ALA A 266 0.62 -7.63 7.65
C ALA A 266 0.33 -8.88 8.48
N GLU A 267 0.69 -10.05 7.94
CA GLU A 267 0.41 -11.37 8.52
C GLU A 267 -1.08 -11.58 8.80
N VAL A 268 -1.48 -12.79 9.15
CA VAL A 268 -2.89 -13.11 9.44
C VAL A 268 -3.41 -12.26 10.60
N GLY A 269 -4.55 -11.61 10.38
CA GLY A 269 -5.19 -10.71 11.33
C GLY A 269 -4.85 -9.24 11.12
N GLY A 270 -3.96 -8.91 10.18
CA GLY A 270 -3.63 -7.52 9.83
C GLY A 270 -4.81 -6.78 9.18
N VAL A 271 -4.98 -5.51 9.54
CA VAL A 271 -5.93 -4.57 8.93
C VAL A 271 -5.21 -3.26 8.66
N LEU A 272 -5.25 -2.80 7.42
CA LEU A 272 -4.67 -1.54 6.95
C LEU A 272 -5.80 -0.63 6.46
N VAL A 273 -5.72 0.66 6.79
CA VAL A 273 -6.77 1.63 6.46
C VAL A 273 -6.16 2.90 5.90
N ALA A 274 -6.58 3.24 4.69
CA ALA A 274 -6.19 4.49 4.05
C ALA A 274 -7.38 5.47 3.98
N TYR A 275 -7.09 6.75 4.23
CA TYR A 275 -8.08 7.82 4.25
C TYR A 275 -7.43 9.18 4.02
N GLU A 276 -8.21 10.16 3.58
CA GLU A 276 -7.76 11.57 3.55
C GLU A 276 -8.05 12.23 4.90
N GLY A 277 -7.07 12.97 5.42
CA GLY A 277 -7.17 13.69 6.68
C GLY A 277 -6.35 14.97 6.65
N ASN A 278 -5.86 15.41 7.81
CA ASN A 278 -4.90 16.50 7.92
C ASN A 278 -3.53 16.10 7.35
N LEU A 279 -2.66 17.07 7.13
CA LEU A 279 -1.26 16.82 6.79
C LEU A 279 -0.65 15.84 7.78
N ARG A 280 0.18 14.92 7.27
CA ARG A 280 0.91 13.96 8.12
C ARG A 280 1.79 14.71 9.12
N ALA A 281 1.76 14.26 10.38
CA ALA A 281 2.54 14.80 11.49
C ALA A 281 3.37 13.71 12.17
#